data_fefa62e3ed4ff88cc956638f3ec959ae
#
_entry.id   fefa62e3ed4ff88cc956638f3ec959ae
#
_cell.length_a   1.000
_cell.length_b   1.000
_cell.length_c   1.000
_cell.angle_alpha   90.00
_cell.angle_beta   90.00
_cell.angle_gamma   90.00
#
_symmetry.space_group_name_H-M   'P 1'
#
loop_
_entity.id
_entity.type
_entity.pdbx_description
1 polymer ?
#
loop_
_entity_poly.entity_id
_entity_poly.type
_entity_poly.pdbx_seq_one_letter_code
_entity_poly.pdbx_strand_id
1 'polypeptide(L)'
;TLKAIVERTEGIPLFIEEFSKSLSESVSAEELASKQGLPDTFQLPESLQESLLSRLEHLPEASRVIVLLASVIGRNFSYDLLDAMPDRPEGQLYELLNPLLEAQLIVPSSNELELEFHFRHGLIRDVAYRTLLQSDREALHERVARAAETLYAQDPDRSPEAIAHHYTEAARFEMAVSLWLLAGVRAARRFSLLEARDHLEKGLKLFPHIPDTAE
;
A
#
# COMPACT_ATOMS: atom_id res chain seq x y z
N THR A 1 0.32 -5.71 22.86
CA THR A 1 -1.08 -5.47 22.42
C THR A 1 -1.40 -3.97 22.38
N LEU A 2 -1.18 -3.22 23.44
CA LEU A 2 -1.47 -1.78 23.50
C LEU A 2 -0.63 -0.98 22.49
N LYS A 3 0.66 -1.32 22.33
CA LYS A 3 1.54 -0.72 21.35
C LYS A 3 1.05 -0.96 19.91
N ALA A 4 0.59 -2.16 19.59
CA ALA A 4 0.04 -2.49 18.28
C ALA A 4 -1.30 -1.76 17.99
N ILE A 5 -2.11 -1.52 19.02
CA ILE A 5 -3.33 -0.71 18.91
C ILE A 5 -2.96 0.74 18.60
N VAL A 6 -2.05 1.33 19.35
CA VAL A 6 -1.60 2.72 19.16
C VAL A 6 -0.93 2.90 17.80
N GLU A 7 -0.11 1.95 17.36
CA GLU A 7 0.51 1.97 16.02
C GLU A 7 -0.52 1.88 14.88
N ARG A 8 -1.57 1.07 15.03
CA ARG A 8 -2.63 0.94 14.01
C ARG A 8 -3.64 2.09 14.00
N THR A 9 -3.91 2.67 15.16
CA THR A 9 -4.84 3.81 15.31
C THR A 9 -4.11 5.15 15.27
N GLU A 10 -2.78 5.12 15.21
CA GLU A 10 -1.90 6.31 15.18
C GLU A 10 -2.19 7.31 16.32
N GLY A 11 -2.66 6.78 17.45
CA GLY A 11 -2.93 7.57 18.65
C GLY A 11 -4.19 8.44 18.60
N ILE A 12 -5.08 8.26 17.62
CA ILE A 12 -6.35 9.00 17.57
C ILE A 12 -7.30 8.45 18.63
N PRO A 13 -7.76 9.26 19.61
CA PRO A 13 -8.57 8.77 20.74
C PRO A 13 -9.82 8.01 20.31
N LEU A 14 -10.57 8.52 19.35
CA LEU A 14 -11.78 7.88 18.83
C LEU A 14 -11.47 6.50 18.22
N PHE A 15 -10.37 6.39 17.47
CA PHE A 15 -9.96 5.13 16.86
C PHE A 15 -9.48 4.12 17.93
N ILE A 16 -8.83 4.61 18.99
CA ILE A 16 -8.40 3.77 20.12
C ILE A 16 -9.62 3.20 20.85
N GLU A 17 -10.65 4.02 21.10
CA GLU A 17 -11.87 3.60 21.79
C GLU A 17 -12.64 2.56 20.98
N GLU A 18 -12.95 2.84 19.72
CA GLU A 18 -13.69 1.94 18.82
C GLU A 18 -12.91 0.65 18.56
N PHE A 19 -11.61 0.75 18.37
CA PHE A 19 -10.74 -0.39 18.17
C PHE A 19 -10.64 -1.27 19.45
N SER A 20 -10.53 -0.64 20.63
CA SER A 20 -10.50 -1.34 21.90
C SER A 20 -11.82 -2.05 22.19
N LYS A 21 -12.95 -1.42 21.86
CA LYS A 21 -14.28 -1.99 22.00
C LYS A 21 -14.46 -3.21 21.08
N SER A 22 -14.11 -3.10 19.82
CA SER A 22 -14.18 -4.20 18.86
C SER A 22 -13.26 -5.37 19.24
N LEU A 23 -12.07 -5.09 19.80
CA LEU A 23 -11.19 -6.12 20.34
C LEU A 23 -11.83 -6.85 21.53
N SER A 24 -12.50 -6.13 22.43
CA SER A 24 -13.15 -6.73 23.59
C SER A 24 -14.37 -7.59 23.22
N GLU A 25 -14.99 -7.30 22.08
CA GLU A 25 -16.15 -8.05 21.57
C GLU A 25 -15.76 -9.28 20.72
N SER A 26 -14.60 -9.25 20.06
CA SER A 26 -14.21 -10.26 19.06
C SER A 26 -13.07 -11.18 19.47
N VAL A 27 -12.32 -10.87 20.52
CA VAL A 27 -11.12 -11.64 20.91
C VAL A 27 -11.16 -11.99 22.40
N SER A 28 -10.95 -13.27 22.74
CA SER A 28 -10.89 -13.70 24.15
C SER A 28 -9.63 -13.13 24.84
N ALA A 29 -9.72 -12.92 26.16
CA ALA A 29 -8.60 -12.41 26.95
C ALA A 29 -7.34 -13.30 26.86
N GLU A 30 -7.51 -14.60 26.56
CA GLU A 30 -6.41 -15.55 26.39
C GLU A 30 -5.67 -15.39 25.05
N GLU A 31 -6.39 -15.06 23.97
CA GLU A 31 -5.80 -14.75 22.65
C GLU A 31 -5.04 -13.41 22.65
N LEU A 32 -5.53 -12.43 23.41
CA LEU A 32 -4.86 -11.14 23.62
C LEU A 32 -3.54 -11.28 24.42
N ALA A 33 -3.43 -12.30 25.26
CA ALA A 33 -2.25 -12.56 26.08
C ALA A 33 -1.17 -13.35 25.33
N SER A 34 -1.53 -14.04 24.25
CA SER A 34 -0.56 -14.72 23.39
C SER A 34 0.32 -13.67 22.68
N LYS A 35 1.64 -13.87 22.68
CA LYS A 35 2.65 -12.94 22.15
C LYS A 35 2.62 -12.78 20.61
N GLN A 36 1.69 -13.40 19.94
CA GLN A 36 1.46 -13.20 18.50
C GLN A 36 0.58 -11.96 18.33
N GLY A 37 1.03 -11.02 17.52
CA GLY A 37 0.36 -9.75 17.25
C GLY A 37 -1.09 -9.91 16.79
N LEU A 38 -1.82 -8.80 16.69
CA LEU A 38 -3.20 -8.78 16.20
C LEU A 38 -3.34 -9.59 14.91
N PRO A 39 -4.37 -10.46 14.79
CA PRO A 39 -4.61 -11.23 13.58
C PRO A 39 -4.72 -10.32 12.35
N ASP A 40 -4.15 -10.74 11.22
CA ASP A 40 -4.30 -10.02 9.95
C ASP A 40 -5.76 -9.94 9.49
N THR A 41 -6.62 -10.79 10.04
CA THR A 41 -8.06 -10.84 9.81
C THR A 41 -8.87 -9.87 10.68
N PHE A 42 -8.22 -9.07 11.55
CA PHE A 42 -8.96 -8.14 12.39
C PHE A 42 -9.66 -7.07 11.55
N GLN A 43 -10.99 -7.09 11.57
CA GLN A 43 -11.82 -6.15 10.84
C GLN A 43 -11.95 -4.84 11.63
N LEU A 44 -11.86 -3.73 10.91
CA LEU A 44 -12.16 -2.40 11.45
C LEU A 44 -13.63 -2.32 11.91
N PRO A 45 -13.92 -1.62 13.01
CA PRO A 45 -15.31 -1.32 13.38
C PRO A 45 -16.07 -0.72 12.22
N GLU A 46 -17.29 -1.21 11.95
CA GLU A 46 -18.11 -0.75 10.82
C GLU A 46 -18.35 0.76 10.86
N SER A 47 -18.62 1.32 12.03
CA SER A 47 -18.82 2.77 12.23
C SER A 47 -17.63 3.62 11.78
N LEU A 48 -16.42 3.11 11.94
CA LEU A 48 -15.21 3.81 11.53
C LEU A 48 -14.99 3.71 10.01
N GLN A 49 -15.24 2.53 9.44
CA GLN A 49 -15.18 2.32 7.98
C GLN A 49 -16.20 3.20 7.28
N GLU A 50 -17.46 3.23 7.77
CA GLU A 50 -18.53 4.05 7.23
C GLU A 50 -18.18 5.54 7.27
N SER A 51 -17.62 6.02 8.38
CA SER A 51 -17.17 7.42 8.50
C SER A 51 -16.09 7.77 7.49
N LEU A 52 -15.10 6.89 7.30
CA LEU A 52 -14.03 7.12 6.32
C LEU A 52 -14.55 7.00 4.88
N LEU A 53 -15.42 6.05 4.59
CA LEU A 53 -16.08 5.92 3.28
C LEU A 53 -16.87 7.16 2.93
N SER A 54 -17.70 7.67 3.87
CA SER A 54 -18.45 8.91 3.67
C SER A 54 -17.51 10.08 3.32
N ARG A 55 -16.36 10.20 3.96
CA ARG A 55 -15.37 11.25 3.63
C ARG A 55 -14.79 11.08 2.23
N LEU A 56 -14.55 9.85 1.78
CA LEU A 56 -14.09 9.58 0.42
C LEU A 56 -15.18 9.88 -0.62
N GLU A 57 -16.45 9.58 -0.32
CA GLU A 57 -17.59 9.85 -1.19
C GLU A 57 -17.88 11.34 -1.39
N HIS A 58 -17.55 12.17 -0.41
CA HIS A 58 -17.72 13.63 -0.50
C HIS A 58 -16.63 14.33 -1.32
N LEU A 59 -15.58 13.60 -1.74
CA LEU A 59 -14.56 14.15 -2.63
C LEU A 59 -15.12 14.36 -4.05
N PRO A 60 -14.61 15.38 -4.78
CA PRO A 60 -14.80 15.47 -6.22
C PRO A 60 -14.41 14.16 -6.91
N GLU A 61 -15.13 13.77 -7.96
CA GLU A 61 -14.91 12.49 -8.64
C GLU A 61 -13.44 12.28 -9.07
N ALA A 62 -12.83 13.30 -9.68
CA ALA A 62 -11.43 13.24 -10.10
C ALA A 62 -10.47 13.04 -8.92
N SER A 63 -10.69 13.72 -7.79
CA SER A 63 -9.88 13.55 -6.58
C SER A 63 -10.10 12.18 -5.94
N ARG A 64 -11.31 11.61 -6.06
CA ARG A 64 -11.60 10.24 -5.62
C ARG A 64 -10.80 9.21 -6.40
N VAL A 65 -10.69 9.37 -7.73
CA VAL A 65 -9.82 8.51 -8.55
C VAL A 65 -8.37 8.62 -8.08
N ILE A 66 -7.88 9.83 -7.81
CA ILE A 66 -6.50 10.04 -7.32
C ILE A 66 -6.25 9.32 -6.00
N VAL A 67 -7.15 9.39 -5.03
CA VAL A 67 -6.95 8.69 -3.75
C VAL A 67 -6.97 7.17 -3.91
N LEU A 68 -7.77 6.64 -4.83
CA LEU A 68 -7.77 5.21 -5.15
C LEU A 68 -6.44 4.78 -5.79
N LEU A 69 -5.93 5.54 -6.77
CA LEU A 69 -4.61 5.30 -7.36
C LEU A 69 -3.51 5.35 -6.30
N ALA A 70 -3.49 6.40 -5.47
CA ALA A 70 -2.54 6.53 -4.38
C ALA A 70 -2.60 5.37 -3.39
N SER A 71 -3.80 4.83 -3.09
CA SER A 71 -3.98 3.70 -2.18
C SER A 71 -3.32 2.42 -2.68
N VAL A 72 -3.25 2.23 -4.01
CA VAL A 72 -2.57 1.10 -4.65
C VAL A 72 -1.06 1.29 -4.62
N ILE A 73 -0.55 2.51 -4.87
CA ILE A 73 0.89 2.80 -4.79
C ILE A 73 1.40 2.45 -3.39
N GLY A 74 0.73 2.90 -2.34
CA GLY A 74 1.11 2.57 -0.97
C GLY A 74 0.72 3.61 0.05
N ARG A 75 1.23 3.45 1.28
CA ARG A 75 1.02 4.44 2.35
C ARG A 75 1.71 5.76 2.02
N ASN A 76 2.92 5.68 1.49
CA ASN A 76 3.70 6.81 0.99
C ASN A 76 3.73 6.71 -0.54
N PHE A 77 3.60 7.83 -1.22
CA PHE A 77 3.62 7.87 -2.68
C PHE A 77 4.25 9.17 -3.17
N SER A 78 5.02 9.08 -4.25
CA SER A 78 5.62 10.25 -4.88
C SER A 78 4.65 10.92 -5.85
N TYR A 79 4.78 12.23 -5.98
CA TYR A 79 4.06 13.01 -6.99
C TYR A 79 4.35 12.49 -8.39
N ASP A 80 5.64 12.26 -8.70
CA ASP A 80 6.09 11.84 -10.01
C ASP A 80 5.51 10.48 -10.44
N LEU A 81 5.45 9.52 -9.52
CA LEU A 81 4.85 8.21 -9.81
C LEU A 81 3.34 8.33 -10.05
N LEU A 82 2.66 9.14 -9.25
CA LEU A 82 1.22 9.38 -9.43
C LEU A 82 0.94 10.14 -10.74
N ASP A 83 1.80 11.11 -11.11
CA ASP A 83 1.68 11.86 -12.36
C ASP A 83 1.97 10.99 -13.60
N ALA A 84 2.86 10.02 -13.47
CA ALA A 84 3.19 9.06 -14.52
C ALA A 84 2.09 8.00 -14.77
N MET A 85 1.04 7.94 -13.93
CA MET A 85 -0.05 6.98 -14.13
C MET A 85 -0.88 7.32 -15.37
N PRO A 86 -1.06 6.35 -16.32
CA PRO A 86 -1.66 6.64 -17.63
C PRO A 86 -3.15 7.02 -17.57
N ASP A 87 -3.87 6.59 -16.53
CA ASP A 87 -5.32 6.78 -16.42
C ASP A 87 -5.70 7.75 -15.30
N ARG A 88 -4.78 8.61 -14.88
CA ARG A 88 -5.17 9.67 -13.96
C ARG A 88 -6.12 10.66 -14.66
N PRO A 89 -7.07 11.26 -13.94
CA PRO A 89 -7.93 12.28 -14.51
C PRO A 89 -7.13 13.42 -15.13
N GLU A 90 -7.66 13.99 -16.22
CA GLU A 90 -7.08 15.19 -16.84
C GLU A 90 -7.08 16.36 -15.85
N GLY A 91 -6.09 17.22 -15.97
CA GLY A 91 -5.89 18.39 -15.12
C GLY A 91 -4.52 18.41 -14.46
N GLN A 92 -4.26 19.49 -13.75
CA GLN A 92 -3.03 19.59 -12.96
C GLN A 92 -3.17 18.71 -11.73
N LEU A 93 -2.26 17.74 -11.56
CA LEU A 93 -2.32 16.79 -10.45
C LEU A 93 -2.39 17.49 -9.09
N TYR A 94 -1.72 18.64 -8.95
CA TYR A 94 -1.76 19.42 -7.71
C TYR A 94 -3.18 19.90 -7.36
N GLU A 95 -3.95 20.32 -8.34
CA GLU A 95 -5.36 20.73 -8.14
C GLU A 95 -6.24 19.54 -7.72
N LEU A 96 -5.94 18.36 -8.24
CA LEU A 96 -6.64 17.12 -7.88
C LEU A 96 -6.28 16.62 -6.47
N LEU A 97 -5.07 16.94 -5.99
CA LEU A 97 -4.61 16.62 -4.63
C LEU A 97 -5.14 17.59 -3.57
N ASN A 98 -5.45 18.86 -3.94
CA ASN A 98 -5.92 19.86 -2.99
C ASN A 98 -7.12 19.42 -2.15
N PRO A 99 -8.22 18.85 -2.71
CA PRO A 99 -9.34 18.37 -1.90
C PRO A 99 -8.93 17.28 -0.89
N LEU A 100 -7.94 16.47 -1.20
CA LEU A 100 -7.40 15.44 -0.31
C LEU A 100 -6.61 16.05 0.86
N LEU A 101 -5.85 17.11 0.57
CA LEU A 101 -5.10 17.88 1.57
C LEU A 101 -6.06 18.64 2.50
N GLU A 102 -7.05 19.34 1.94
CA GLU A 102 -8.09 20.09 2.70
C GLU A 102 -8.90 19.15 3.59
N ALA A 103 -9.30 17.98 3.07
CA ALA A 103 -9.96 16.94 3.83
C ALA A 103 -9.04 16.21 4.83
N GLN A 104 -7.77 16.57 4.87
CA GLN A 104 -6.75 15.93 5.71
C GLN A 104 -6.66 14.40 5.56
N LEU A 105 -6.90 13.90 4.37
CA LEU A 105 -6.75 12.48 4.04
C LEU A 105 -5.31 12.12 3.74
N ILE A 106 -4.57 13.06 3.14
CA ILE A 106 -3.15 12.96 2.87
C ILE A 106 -2.42 14.18 3.45
N VAL A 107 -1.12 14.04 3.64
CA VAL A 107 -0.23 15.13 4.07
C VAL A 107 1.07 15.06 3.26
N PRO A 108 1.69 16.22 2.96
CA PRO A 108 2.99 16.24 2.29
C PRO A 108 4.07 15.72 3.24
N SER A 109 5.04 15.02 2.69
CA SER A 109 6.25 14.64 3.42
C SER A 109 7.18 15.85 3.55
N SER A 110 7.94 15.90 4.65
CA SER A 110 8.91 16.97 4.90
C SER A 110 10.21 16.83 4.07
N ASN A 111 10.25 15.96 3.08
CA ASN A 111 11.43 15.80 2.25
C ASN A 111 11.50 16.92 1.21
N GLU A 112 12.49 17.81 1.35
CA GLU A 112 12.68 18.97 0.44
C GLU A 112 13.14 18.59 -0.97
N LEU A 113 13.60 17.36 -1.18
CA LEU A 113 14.19 16.91 -2.44
C LEU A 113 13.18 16.23 -3.39
N GLU A 114 12.12 15.67 -2.87
CA GLU A 114 11.09 14.99 -3.66
C GLU A 114 9.70 15.34 -3.13
N LEU A 115 8.77 15.66 -4.02
CA LEU A 115 7.37 15.86 -3.66
C LEU A 115 6.74 14.51 -3.34
N GLU A 116 6.75 14.15 -2.07
CA GLU A 116 6.13 12.96 -1.54
C GLU A 116 4.92 13.29 -0.68
N PHE A 117 3.96 12.41 -0.71
CA PHE A 117 2.76 12.47 0.11
C PHE A 117 2.61 11.15 0.88
N HIS A 118 1.92 11.22 2.01
CA HIS A 118 1.50 10.01 2.71
C HIS A 118 0.06 10.14 3.19
N PHE A 119 -0.62 9.03 3.29
CA PHE A 119 -1.93 9.00 3.93
C PHE A 119 -1.78 9.39 5.39
N ARG A 120 -2.58 10.38 5.85
CA ARG A 120 -2.54 10.86 7.24
C ARG A 120 -2.66 9.72 8.25
N HIS A 121 -3.48 8.74 7.92
CA HIS A 121 -3.67 7.52 8.70
C HIS A 121 -3.69 6.31 7.76
N GLY A 122 -2.99 5.24 8.13
CA GLY A 122 -2.94 4.02 7.32
C GLY A 122 -4.33 3.45 7.04
N LEU A 123 -5.28 3.63 7.96
CA LEU A 123 -6.66 3.22 7.81
C LEU A 123 -7.38 3.87 6.61
N ILE A 124 -7.07 5.12 6.30
CA ILE A 124 -7.65 5.81 5.13
C ILE A 124 -7.24 5.10 3.84
N ARG A 125 -5.94 4.76 3.73
CA ARG A 125 -5.42 3.99 2.62
C ARG A 125 -6.09 2.62 2.51
N ASP A 126 -6.21 1.91 3.63
CA ASP A 126 -6.78 0.56 3.66
C ASP A 126 -8.27 0.56 3.28
N VAL A 127 -9.04 1.55 3.73
CA VAL A 127 -10.44 1.73 3.34
C VAL A 127 -10.53 2.04 1.84
N ALA A 128 -9.76 3.02 1.34
CA ALA A 128 -9.74 3.36 -0.09
C ALA A 128 -9.37 2.14 -0.96
N TYR A 129 -8.33 1.40 -0.58
CA TYR A 129 -7.91 0.20 -1.30
C TYR A 129 -8.96 -0.91 -1.31
N ARG A 130 -9.70 -1.10 -0.21
CA ARG A 130 -10.76 -2.11 -0.11
C ARG A 130 -11.99 -1.82 -0.93
N THR A 131 -12.25 -0.55 -1.30
CA THR A 131 -13.36 -0.20 -2.20
C THR A 131 -13.13 -0.68 -3.64
N LEU A 132 -11.87 -0.93 -4.03
CA LEU A 132 -11.54 -1.46 -5.35
C LEU A 132 -11.93 -2.93 -5.47
N LEU A 133 -12.51 -3.31 -6.60
CA LEU A 133 -12.71 -4.72 -6.96
C LEU A 133 -11.36 -5.41 -7.15
N GLN A 134 -11.31 -6.72 -6.99
CA GLN A 134 -10.05 -7.46 -7.15
C GLN A 134 -9.46 -7.29 -8.55
N SER A 135 -10.28 -7.39 -9.60
CA SER A 135 -9.85 -7.16 -10.99
C SER A 135 -9.22 -5.77 -11.20
N ASP A 136 -9.81 -4.75 -10.55
CA ASP A 136 -9.32 -3.38 -10.67
C ASP A 136 -8.00 -3.20 -9.90
N ARG A 137 -7.86 -3.86 -8.74
CA ARG A 137 -6.59 -3.88 -7.98
C ARG A 137 -5.47 -4.48 -8.81
N GLU A 138 -5.69 -5.68 -9.39
CA GLU A 138 -4.70 -6.35 -10.24
C GLU A 138 -4.28 -5.46 -11.42
N ALA A 139 -5.24 -4.85 -12.11
CA ALA A 139 -4.96 -3.94 -13.22
C ALA A 139 -4.20 -2.68 -12.77
N LEU A 140 -4.58 -2.08 -11.64
CA LEU A 140 -3.92 -0.89 -11.11
C LEU A 140 -2.50 -1.21 -10.62
N HIS A 141 -2.29 -2.33 -9.95
CA HIS A 141 -0.95 -2.77 -9.57
C HIS A 141 -0.03 -2.96 -10.78
N GLU A 142 -0.53 -3.58 -11.87
CA GLU A 142 0.25 -3.69 -13.12
C GLU A 142 0.65 -2.32 -13.67
N ARG A 143 -0.27 -1.36 -13.67
CA ARG A 143 -0.01 0.01 -14.15
C ARG A 143 1.02 0.73 -13.29
N VAL A 144 0.91 0.62 -11.96
CA VAL A 144 1.90 1.18 -11.03
C VAL A 144 3.28 0.57 -11.27
N ALA A 145 3.36 -0.76 -11.43
CA ALA A 145 4.62 -1.43 -11.71
C ALA A 145 5.28 -0.91 -13.01
N ARG A 146 4.52 -0.81 -14.10
CA ARG A 146 5.02 -0.31 -15.39
C ARG A 146 5.41 1.16 -15.35
N ALA A 147 4.63 2.00 -14.67
CA ALA A 147 4.96 3.41 -14.48
C ALA A 147 6.26 3.56 -13.68
N ALA A 148 6.42 2.78 -12.60
CA ALA A 148 7.61 2.76 -11.79
C ALA A 148 8.85 2.26 -12.57
N GLU A 149 8.72 1.20 -13.37
CA GLU A 149 9.81 0.73 -14.24
C GLU A 149 10.27 1.81 -15.21
N THR A 150 9.32 2.53 -15.82
CA THR A 150 9.63 3.59 -16.78
C THR A 150 10.27 4.80 -16.09
N LEU A 151 9.67 5.24 -14.99
CA LEU A 151 10.13 6.42 -14.25
C LEU A 151 11.52 6.21 -13.65
N TYR A 152 11.78 5.00 -13.16
CA TYR A 152 13.01 4.65 -12.47
C TYR A 152 14.02 3.87 -13.33
N ALA A 153 13.79 3.80 -14.63
CA ALA A 153 14.68 3.07 -15.57
C ALA A 153 16.15 3.54 -15.51
N GLN A 154 16.38 4.81 -15.21
CA GLN A 154 17.70 5.42 -15.11
C GLN A 154 18.30 5.39 -13.69
N ASP A 155 17.52 4.96 -12.69
CA ASP A 155 17.96 4.90 -11.31
C ASP A 155 18.10 3.43 -10.85
N PRO A 156 19.33 2.88 -10.96
CA PRO A 156 19.58 1.49 -10.60
C PRO A 156 19.43 1.22 -9.09
N ASP A 157 19.38 2.26 -8.26
CA ASP A 157 19.29 2.11 -6.79
C ASP A 157 17.83 2.11 -6.29
N ARG A 158 16.86 2.47 -7.14
CA ARG A 158 15.45 2.42 -6.73
C ARG A 158 14.94 0.98 -6.67
N SER A 159 14.24 0.75 -5.61
CA SER A 159 13.73 -0.48 -4.99
C SER A 159 13.08 -1.48 -5.98
N PRO A 160 13.81 -2.47 -6.52
CA PRO A 160 13.20 -3.52 -7.33
C PRO A 160 12.16 -4.30 -6.55
N GLU A 161 12.26 -4.35 -5.21
CA GLU A 161 11.29 -4.99 -4.32
C GLU A 161 9.92 -4.33 -4.35
N ALA A 162 9.85 -3.00 -4.50
CA ALA A 162 8.57 -2.28 -4.60
C ALA A 162 7.86 -2.64 -5.92
N ILE A 163 8.59 -2.66 -7.03
CA ILE A 163 8.05 -3.05 -8.35
C ILE A 163 7.65 -4.53 -8.35
N ALA A 164 8.49 -5.40 -7.75
CA ALA A 164 8.21 -6.83 -7.61
C ALA A 164 6.92 -7.09 -6.84
N HIS A 165 6.68 -6.33 -5.76
CA HIS A 165 5.44 -6.38 -4.99
C HIS A 165 4.24 -6.05 -5.88
N HIS A 166 4.29 -4.96 -6.64
CA HIS A 166 3.18 -4.59 -7.52
C HIS A 166 2.92 -5.63 -8.61
N TYR A 167 3.94 -6.23 -9.23
CA TYR A 167 3.74 -7.33 -10.16
C TYR A 167 3.20 -8.60 -9.50
N THR A 168 3.55 -8.86 -8.23
CA THR A 168 2.98 -9.96 -7.46
C THR A 168 1.47 -9.78 -7.27
N GLU A 169 1.05 -8.58 -6.83
CA GLU A 169 -0.35 -8.23 -6.63
C GLU A 169 -1.15 -8.17 -7.95
N ALA A 170 -0.45 -7.90 -9.06
CA ALA A 170 -1.01 -7.92 -10.42
C ALA A 170 -1.08 -9.33 -11.04
N ALA A 171 -0.71 -10.38 -10.31
CA ALA A 171 -0.59 -11.76 -10.80
C ALA A 171 0.34 -11.90 -12.03
N ARG A 172 1.33 -11.00 -12.18
CA ARG A 172 2.38 -11.06 -13.21
C ARG A 172 3.63 -11.76 -12.66
N PHE A 173 3.49 -13.03 -12.35
CA PHE A 173 4.44 -13.79 -11.54
C PHE A 173 5.83 -13.90 -12.17
N GLU A 174 5.95 -14.06 -13.49
CA GLU A 174 7.25 -14.12 -14.17
C GLU A 174 8.07 -12.83 -13.97
N MET A 175 7.41 -11.67 -14.12
CA MET A 175 8.05 -10.36 -13.90
C MET A 175 8.39 -10.16 -12.43
N ALA A 176 7.47 -10.53 -11.53
CA ALA A 176 7.68 -10.45 -10.09
C ALA A 176 8.88 -11.28 -9.63
N VAL A 177 8.99 -12.54 -10.07
CA VAL A 177 10.10 -13.43 -9.70
C VAL A 177 11.44 -12.84 -10.10
N SER A 178 11.55 -12.31 -11.32
CA SER A 178 12.80 -11.71 -11.83
C SER A 178 13.25 -10.53 -10.96
N LEU A 179 12.29 -9.70 -10.53
CA LEU A 179 12.56 -8.53 -9.69
C LEU A 179 12.83 -8.92 -8.22
N TRP A 180 12.12 -9.92 -7.68
CA TRP A 180 12.42 -10.46 -6.35
C TRP A 180 13.82 -11.06 -6.28
N LEU A 181 14.26 -11.77 -7.34
CA LEU A 181 15.62 -12.26 -7.46
C LEU A 181 16.63 -11.10 -7.47
N LEU A 182 16.38 -10.07 -8.27
CA LEU A 182 17.23 -8.88 -8.33
C LEU A 182 17.33 -8.19 -6.95
N ALA A 183 16.20 -8.02 -6.25
CA ALA A 183 16.14 -7.46 -4.90
C ALA A 183 16.99 -8.29 -3.92
N GLY A 184 16.82 -9.61 -3.94
CA GLY A 184 17.57 -10.53 -3.08
C GLY A 184 19.07 -10.47 -3.33
N VAL A 185 19.50 -10.46 -4.60
CA VAL A 185 20.94 -10.34 -4.96
C VAL A 185 21.50 -9.00 -4.50
N ARG A 186 20.76 -7.89 -4.65
CA ARG A 186 21.20 -6.58 -4.18
C ARG A 186 21.32 -6.51 -2.66
N ALA A 187 20.35 -7.04 -1.92
CA ALA A 187 20.41 -7.12 -0.47
C ALA A 187 21.61 -7.96 0.01
N ALA A 188 21.88 -9.10 -0.64
CA ALA A 188 23.04 -9.93 -0.34
C ALA A 188 24.37 -9.19 -0.56
N ARG A 189 24.48 -8.41 -1.65
CA ARG A 189 25.68 -7.58 -1.94
C ARG A 189 25.92 -6.49 -0.89
N ARG A 190 24.87 -6.00 -0.24
CA ARG A 190 24.94 -5.03 0.86
C ARG A 190 25.08 -5.71 2.25
N PHE A 191 25.30 -7.02 2.28
CA PHE A 191 25.39 -7.84 3.48
C PHE A 191 24.12 -7.88 4.32
N SER A 192 22.96 -7.50 3.77
CA SER A 192 21.65 -7.60 4.44
C SER A 192 21.04 -8.99 4.21
N LEU A 193 21.59 -10.01 4.89
CA LEU A 193 21.27 -11.43 4.62
C LEU A 193 19.82 -11.79 4.97
N LEU A 194 19.24 -11.16 5.98
CA LEU A 194 17.82 -11.41 6.36
C LEU A 194 16.87 -10.88 5.28
N GLU A 195 17.14 -9.69 4.80
CA GLU A 195 16.37 -9.07 3.72
C GLU A 195 16.53 -9.83 2.40
N ALA A 196 17.77 -10.22 2.08
CA ALA A 196 18.06 -11.06 0.91
C ALA A 196 17.26 -12.37 0.94
N ARG A 197 17.21 -13.05 2.09
CA ARG A 197 16.44 -14.27 2.26
C ARG A 197 14.95 -14.00 2.06
N ASP A 198 14.41 -12.95 2.67
CA ASP A 198 12.99 -12.62 2.56
C ASP A 198 12.57 -12.36 1.11
N HIS A 199 13.38 -11.60 0.35
CA HIS A 199 13.11 -11.35 -1.07
C HIS A 199 13.16 -12.62 -1.91
N LEU A 200 14.18 -13.47 -1.70
CA LEU A 200 14.31 -14.74 -2.43
C LEU A 200 13.16 -15.72 -2.09
N GLU A 201 12.74 -15.78 -0.83
CA GLU A 201 11.60 -16.59 -0.41
C GLU A 201 10.29 -16.12 -1.05
N LYS A 202 10.07 -14.78 -1.16
CA LYS A 202 8.92 -14.22 -1.88
C LYS A 202 8.92 -14.64 -3.35
N GLY A 203 10.06 -14.55 -4.03
CA GLY A 203 10.19 -15.02 -5.40
C GLY A 203 9.89 -16.51 -5.54
N LEU A 204 10.47 -17.35 -4.68
CA LEU A 204 10.27 -18.80 -4.70
C LEU A 204 8.81 -19.22 -4.52
N LYS A 205 8.04 -18.53 -3.68
CA LYS A 205 6.61 -18.80 -3.46
C LYS A 205 5.76 -18.57 -4.71
N LEU A 206 6.22 -17.81 -5.67
CA LEU A 206 5.49 -17.51 -6.90
C LEU A 206 5.71 -18.56 -8.01
N PHE A 207 6.75 -19.37 -7.94
CA PHE A 207 7.06 -20.38 -8.96
C PHE A 207 5.91 -21.32 -9.31
N PRO A 208 5.12 -21.84 -8.34
CA PRO A 208 3.98 -22.72 -8.65
C PRO A 208 2.88 -22.07 -9.48
N HIS A 209 2.88 -20.75 -9.59
CA HIS A 209 1.88 -19.98 -10.34
C HIS A 209 2.36 -19.60 -11.76
N ILE A 210 3.61 -19.90 -12.10
CA ILE A 210 4.16 -19.68 -13.44
C ILE A 210 3.83 -20.90 -14.28
N PRO A 211 3.16 -20.74 -15.45
CA PRO A 211 2.87 -21.86 -16.33
C PRO A 211 4.19 -22.47 -16.84
N ASP A 212 4.26 -23.80 -16.85
CA ASP A 212 5.39 -24.52 -17.47
C ASP A 212 5.38 -24.24 -18.98
N THR A 213 6.16 -23.28 -19.43
CA THR A 213 6.39 -22.99 -20.85
C THR A 213 7.54 -23.87 -21.38
N ALA A 214 7.48 -25.17 -21.11
CA ALA A 214 8.36 -26.14 -21.75
C ALA A 214 7.73 -26.60 -23.06
N GLU A 215 7.92 -25.84 -24.14
CA GLU A 215 7.90 -26.29 -25.52
C GLU A 215 9.19 -25.90 -26.24
#